data_351371e2d34e967cc150d136e03e865c
#
_entry.id   351371e2d34e967cc150d136e03e865c
#
_cell.length_a   1.000
_cell.length_b   1.000
_cell.length_c   1.000
_cell.angle_alpha   90.00
_cell.angle_beta   90.00
_cell.angle_gamma   90.00
#
_symmetry.space_group_name_H-M   'P 1'
#
loop_
_entity.id
_entity.type
_entity.pdbx_description
1 polymer ?
#
loop_
_entity_poly.entity_id
_entity_poly.type
_entity_poly.pdbx_seq_one_letter_code
_entity_poly.pdbx_strand_id
1 'polypeptide(L)'
;MTQALEDLLEALEDVDDATREEAAKTLAGMADPRSLDALISACGDEYWSVRAHAGSALAKIGGDRATEALIGLFNDPIMEVRNQAVEAAASLGTAVLARMIAALKDERWRVREHAAKTCGEIRDRMAVDALILACRDRDGAVKSAAAEALGKIGDPKAVPVMIKLFRDSSKIVRETAGTALVYIGEPSVDPLIECFKDKDFVVRCHAARALGGMTTDYQIGRTWVRDPKVVDALIAALKDPDRAVREDATIALGMIGDPRAIDALIEAMKDGAVKRHAIASLGMIGDPRALGPVLDALKGKGIKQEGTPTPGCIVSEDAFIKEAAATALGQFRDPRVIPDLVMLLKDGVLREKASAALAAIGDTAIEPLIAFLYDPKASEVSAEGERVLSYASVRLSAKDALRQLVLETLEKLGWTLPQEDLVVDSSSVDNARVDKPLGEAGRFGPSGDLAK
;
A
#
# COMPACT_ATOMS: atom_id res chain seq x y z
N MET A 1 13.41 -26.28 -43.11
CA MET A 1 12.62 -26.38 -41.86
C MET A 1 12.89 -27.65 -41.07
N THR A 2 12.95 -28.83 -41.70
CA THR A 2 13.29 -30.08 -41.01
C THR A 2 14.72 -30.07 -40.41
N GLN A 3 15.74 -29.66 -41.19
CA GLN A 3 17.13 -29.61 -40.73
C GLN A 3 17.31 -28.63 -39.54
N ALA A 4 16.73 -27.44 -39.58
CA ALA A 4 16.83 -26.47 -38.48
C ALA A 4 16.18 -26.98 -37.16
N LEU A 5 15.17 -27.82 -37.25
CA LEU A 5 14.61 -28.46 -36.06
C LEU A 5 15.55 -29.53 -35.51
N GLU A 6 16.13 -30.37 -36.39
CA GLU A 6 17.09 -31.40 -36.00
C GLU A 6 18.31 -30.79 -35.32
N ASP A 7 18.87 -29.73 -35.89
CA ASP A 7 20.00 -28.96 -35.30
C ASP A 7 19.66 -28.42 -33.89
N LEU A 8 18.43 -27.91 -33.70
CA LEU A 8 17.97 -27.42 -32.37
C LEU A 8 17.73 -28.55 -31.35
N LEU A 9 17.25 -29.71 -31.81
CA LEU A 9 17.09 -30.90 -30.94
C LEU A 9 18.45 -31.42 -30.48
N GLU A 10 19.46 -31.42 -31.35
CA GLU A 10 20.84 -31.77 -31.00
C GLU A 10 21.43 -30.71 -30.04
N ALA A 11 21.20 -29.45 -30.28
CA ALA A 11 21.65 -28.34 -29.44
C ALA A 11 21.05 -28.37 -28.00
N LEU A 12 19.89 -29.01 -27.81
CA LEU A 12 19.34 -29.24 -26.44
C LEU A 12 20.16 -30.23 -25.62
N GLU A 13 21.00 -31.05 -26.24
CA GLU A 13 21.86 -32.03 -25.60
C GLU A 13 23.33 -31.57 -25.52
N ASP A 14 23.63 -30.30 -25.93
CA ASP A 14 24.97 -29.73 -25.93
C ASP A 14 25.55 -29.65 -24.50
N VAL A 15 26.85 -29.72 -24.38
CA VAL A 15 27.59 -29.60 -23.11
C VAL A 15 27.46 -28.17 -22.55
N ASP A 16 27.40 -27.16 -23.45
CA ASP A 16 27.28 -25.76 -23.08
C ASP A 16 25.85 -25.38 -22.72
N ASP A 17 25.64 -24.87 -21.49
CA ASP A 17 24.35 -24.50 -20.98
C ASP A 17 23.71 -23.31 -21.73
N ALA A 18 24.53 -22.36 -22.24
CA ALA A 18 24.03 -21.25 -23.05
C ALA A 18 23.49 -21.72 -24.41
N THR A 19 24.12 -22.75 -25.01
CA THR A 19 23.65 -23.40 -26.26
C THR A 19 22.32 -24.09 -26.01
N ARG A 20 22.19 -24.88 -24.91
CA ARG A 20 20.93 -25.53 -24.54
C ARG A 20 19.81 -24.52 -24.25
N GLU A 21 20.11 -23.41 -23.58
CA GLU A 21 19.15 -22.33 -23.30
C GLU A 21 18.62 -21.70 -24.58
N GLU A 22 19.51 -21.30 -25.52
CA GLU A 22 19.09 -20.66 -26.77
C GLU A 22 18.30 -21.61 -27.67
N ALA A 23 18.65 -22.91 -27.65
CA ALA A 23 17.88 -23.94 -28.33
C ALA A 23 16.46 -24.06 -27.75
N ALA A 24 16.32 -24.16 -26.42
CA ALA A 24 15.02 -24.22 -25.75
C ALA A 24 14.15 -23.00 -26.04
N LYS A 25 14.74 -21.80 -26.01
CA LYS A 25 14.10 -20.52 -26.31
C LYS A 25 13.65 -20.44 -27.77
N THR A 26 14.47 -20.89 -28.71
CA THR A 26 14.15 -20.91 -30.13
C THR A 26 13.03 -21.92 -30.43
N LEU A 27 13.07 -23.11 -29.82
CA LEU A 27 11.99 -24.11 -29.93
C LEU A 27 10.67 -23.57 -29.35
N ALA A 28 10.72 -22.76 -28.30
CA ALA A 28 9.52 -22.05 -27.79
C ALA A 28 8.94 -21.08 -28.84
N GLY A 29 9.76 -20.52 -29.73
CA GLY A 29 9.29 -19.72 -30.87
C GLY A 29 8.64 -20.53 -31.97
N MET A 30 9.14 -21.77 -32.21
CA MET A 30 8.67 -22.64 -33.29
C MET A 30 7.35 -23.35 -32.97
N ALA A 31 7.13 -23.73 -31.70
CA ALA A 31 5.99 -24.50 -31.21
C ALA A 31 5.74 -25.81 -32.03
N ASP A 32 6.81 -26.48 -32.44
CA ASP A 32 6.72 -27.71 -33.29
C ASP A 32 6.45 -28.93 -32.41
N PRO A 33 5.34 -29.66 -32.61
CA PRO A 33 5.02 -30.86 -31.82
C PRO A 33 6.07 -31.96 -31.84
N ARG A 34 6.96 -32.01 -32.83
CA ARG A 34 8.04 -32.97 -32.92
C ARG A 34 9.13 -32.77 -31.87
N SER A 35 9.21 -31.58 -31.28
CA SER A 35 10.13 -31.26 -30.16
C SER A 35 9.59 -31.67 -28.79
N LEU A 36 8.38 -32.21 -28.69
CA LEU A 36 7.71 -32.49 -27.42
C LEU A 36 8.56 -33.36 -26.49
N ASP A 37 9.10 -34.45 -26.97
CA ASP A 37 9.87 -35.40 -26.13
C ASP A 37 11.18 -34.79 -25.63
N ALA A 38 11.90 -34.07 -26.49
CA ALA A 38 13.13 -33.39 -26.14
C ALA A 38 12.88 -32.26 -25.12
N LEU A 39 11.81 -31.48 -25.28
CA LEU A 39 11.45 -30.45 -24.33
C LEU A 39 10.99 -31.01 -22.97
N ILE A 40 10.30 -32.15 -22.96
CA ILE A 40 9.98 -32.87 -21.70
C ILE A 40 11.27 -33.28 -20.99
N SER A 41 12.26 -33.81 -21.73
CA SER A 41 13.58 -34.12 -21.17
C SER A 41 14.29 -32.87 -20.63
N ALA A 42 14.27 -31.77 -21.38
CA ALA A 42 14.86 -30.50 -20.99
C ALA A 42 14.22 -29.85 -19.75
N CYS A 43 13.01 -30.23 -19.34
CA CYS A 43 12.44 -29.86 -18.03
C CYS A 43 13.22 -30.46 -16.84
N GLY A 44 14.11 -31.45 -17.08
CA GLY A 44 15.02 -32.01 -16.09
C GLY A 44 16.46 -31.50 -16.18
N ASP A 45 16.75 -30.49 -17.01
CA ASP A 45 18.09 -29.94 -17.19
C ASP A 45 18.67 -29.39 -15.87
N GLU A 46 19.99 -29.50 -15.72
CA GLU A 46 20.68 -28.96 -14.55
C GLU A 46 20.58 -27.44 -14.47
N TYR A 47 20.56 -26.74 -15.61
CA TYR A 47 20.48 -25.28 -15.69
C TYR A 47 19.03 -24.81 -15.67
N TRP A 48 18.71 -23.96 -14.72
CA TRP A 48 17.31 -23.56 -14.44
C TRP A 48 16.61 -22.83 -15.60
N SER A 49 17.37 -22.05 -16.40
CA SER A 49 16.76 -21.28 -17.49
C SER A 49 16.37 -22.18 -18.67
N VAL A 50 17.12 -23.27 -18.90
CA VAL A 50 16.74 -24.31 -19.88
C VAL A 50 15.40 -24.92 -19.46
N ARG A 51 15.25 -25.31 -18.18
CA ARG A 51 13.98 -25.85 -17.66
C ARG A 51 12.81 -24.89 -17.84
N ALA A 52 13.05 -23.59 -17.57
CA ALA A 52 12.04 -22.55 -17.69
C ALA A 52 11.59 -22.33 -19.15
N HIS A 53 12.56 -22.27 -20.08
CA HIS A 53 12.26 -22.12 -21.50
C HIS A 53 11.60 -23.38 -22.09
N ALA A 54 12.02 -24.55 -21.67
CA ALA A 54 11.37 -25.82 -22.05
C ALA A 54 9.89 -25.82 -21.61
N GLY A 55 9.59 -25.39 -20.38
CA GLY A 55 8.21 -25.22 -19.90
C GLY A 55 7.39 -24.26 -20.77
N SER A 56 7.97 -23.10 -21.11
CA SER A 56 7.33 -22.12 -21.98
C SER A 56 7.07 -22.67 -23.40
N ALA A 57 8.00 -23.48 -23.92
CA ALA A 57 7.84 -24.16 -25.22
C ALA A 57 6.72 -25.20 -25.18
N LEU A 58 6.68 -26.02 -24.13
CA LEU A 58 5.65 -27.04 -23.93
C LEU A 58 4.24 -26.44 -23.87
N ALA A 59 4.08 -25.27 -23.24
CA ALA A 59 2.79 -24.59 -23.21
C ALA A 59 2.29 -24.23 -24.62
N LYS A 60 3.19 -23.84 -25.53
CA LYS A 60 2.81 -23.51 -26.90
C LYS A 60 2.45 -24.75 -27.74
N ILE A 61 3.06 -25.89 -27.45
CA ILE A 61 2.71 -27.17 -28.08
C ILE A 61 1.38 -27.69 -27.56
N GLY A 62 1.15 -27.55 -26.24
CA GLY A 62 -0.05 -28.00 -25.58
C GLY A 62 -0.19 -29.51 -25.46
N GLY A 63 -1.38 -29.94 -25.09
CA GLY A 63 -1.71 -31.37 -24.95
C GLY A 63 -1.35 -31.96 -23.57
N ASP A 64 -1.78 -33.19 -23.37
CA ASP A 64 -1.73 -33.85 -22.06
C ASP A 64 -0.32 -34.04 -21.51
N ARG A 65 0.61 -34.47 -22.35
CA ARG A 65 2.00 -34.73 -21.96
C ARG A 65 2.75 -33.47 -21.62
N ALA A 66 2.53 -32.38 -22.38
CA ALA A 66 3.10 -31.06 -22.09
C ALA A 66 2.55 -30.54 -20.75
N THR A 67 1.26 -30.67 -20.51
CA THR A 67 0.64 -30.26 -19.25
C THR A 67 1.20 -31.01 -18.04
N GLU A 68 1.43 -32.32 -18.17
CA GLU A 68 2.02 -33.15 -17.11
C GLU A 68 3.46 -32.70 -16.78
N ALA A 69 4.26 -32.40 -17.81
CA ALA A 69 5.61 -31.87 -17.62
C ALA A 69 5.59 -30.47 -16.92
N LEU A 70 4.65 -29.61 -17.30
CA LEU A 70 4.45 -28.31 -16.61
C LEU A 70 4.07 -28.48 -15.13
N ILE A 71 3.21 -29.44 -14.81
CA ILE A 71 2.87 -29.78 -13.42
C ILE A 71 4.13 -30.30 -12.68
N GLY A 72 5.00 -31.02 -13.35
CA GLY A 72 6.30 -31.46 -12.81
C GLY A 72 7.16 -30.24 -12.37
N LEU A 73 7.22 -29.20 -13.19
CA LEU A 73 7.97 -27.97 -12.91
C LEU A 73 7.40 -27.16 -11.73
N PHE A 74 6.17 -27.37 -11.31
CA PHE A 74 5.62 -26.74 -10.09
C PHE A 74 6.37 -27.14 -8.82
N ASN A 75 7.12 -28.23 -8.84
CA ASN A 75 7.97 -28.66 -7.73
C ASN A 75 9.45 -28.28 -7.90
N ASP A 76 9.80 -27.51 -8.91
CA ASP A 76 11.19 -27.11 -9.15
C ASP A 76 11.80 -26.41 -7.92
N PRO A 77 13.06 -26.64 -7.59
CA PRO A 77 13.74 -25.94 -6.50
C PRO A 77 13.79 -24.41 -6.71
N ILE A 78 13.92 -23.97 -7.95
CA ILE A 78 14.03 -22.55 -8.32
C ILE A 78 12.63 -21.94 -8.47
N MET A 79 12.40 -20.84 -7.76
CA MET A 79 11.10 -20.14 -7.76
C MET A 79 10.73 -19.60 -9.15
N GLU A 80 11.72 -19.11 -9.87
CA GLU A 80 11.54 -18.54 -11.22
C GLU A 80 10.96 -19.58 -12.19
N VAL A 81 11.49 -20.82 -12.17
CA VAL A 81 10.98 -21.93 -12.98
C VAL A 81 9.53 -22.25 -12.63
N ARG A 82 9.21 -22.28 -11.32
CA ARG A 82 7.83 -22.51 -10.87
C ARG A 82 6.86 -21.44 -11.35
N ASN A 83 7.26 -20.15 -11.24
CA ASN A 83 6.42 -19.04 -11.67
C ASN A 83 6.19 -19.05 -13.19
N GLN A 84 7.24 -19.28 -13.98
CA GLN A 84 7.11 -19.39 -15.43
C GLN A 84 6.24 -20.60 -15.83
N ALA A 85 6.34 -21.71 -15.10
CA ALA A 85 5.47 -22.87 -15.34
C ALA A 85 3.99 -22.56 -15.04
N VAL A 86 3.69 -21.73 -14.01
CA VAL A 86 2.32 -21.25 -13.74
C VAL A 86 1.80 -20.40 -14.90
N GLU A 87 2.59 -19.42 -15.36
CA GLU A 87 2.23 -18.56 -16.48
C GLU A 87 2.01 -19.37 -17.75
N ALA A 88 2.92 -20.30 -18.04
CA ALA A 88 2.87 -21.22 -19.17
C ALA A 88 1.59 -22.08 -19.13
N ALA A 89 1.30 -22.71 -17.97
CA ALA A 89 0.11 -23.52 -17.81
C ALA A 89 -1.18 -22.68 -17.88
N ALA A 90 -1.19 -21.47 -17.29
CA ALA A 90 -2.33 -20.57 -17.34
C ALA A 90 -2.65 -20.08 -18.76
N SER A 91 -1.61 -19.92 -19.61
CA SER A 91 -1.79 -19.53 -21.01
C SER A 91 -2.58 -20.54 -21.85
N LEU A 92 -2.62 -21.79 -21.42
CA LEU A 92 -3.43 -22.87 -22.01
C LEU A 92 -4.93 -22.76 -21.66
N GLY A 93 -5.27 -21.89 -20.71
CA GLY A 93 -6.66 -21.61 -20.33
C GLY A 93 -7.41 -22.83 -19.79
N THR A 94 -8.67 -22.95 -20.15
CA THR A 94 -9.56 -24.02 -19.64
C THR A 94 -9.16 -25.42 -20.08
N ALA A 95 -8.32 -25.56 -21.11
CA ALA A 95 -7.86 -26.88 -21.60
C ALA A 95 -7.11 -27.68 -20.53
N VAL A 96 -6.41 -27.01 -19.62
CA VAL A 96 -5.63 -27.66 -18.55
C VAL A 96 -6.36 -27.69 -17.21
N LEU A 97 -7.50 -27.02 -17.09
CA LEU A 97 -8.17 -26.80 -15.82
C LEU A 97 -8.47 -28.10 -15.05
N ALA A 98 -8.95 -29.13 -15.73
CA ALA A 98 -9.23 -30.41 -15.09
C ALA A 98 -7.97 -31.05 -14.46
N ARG A 99 -6.81 -30.90 -15.11
CA ARG A 99 -5.52 -31.37 -14.59
C ARG A 99 -5.03 -30.50 -13.43
N MET A 100 -5.22 -29.19 -13.48
CA MET A 100 -4.92 -28.28 -12.37
C MET A 100 -5.78 -28.61 -11.14
N ILE A 101 -7.06 -28.88 -11.32
CA ILE A 101 -7.97 -29.32 -10.25
C ILE A 101 -7.49 -30.67 -9.66
N ALA A 102 -7.02 -31.60 -10.49
CA ALA A 102 -6.45 -32.86 -10.00
C ALA A 102 -5.14 -32.61 -9.23
N ALA A 103 -4.27 -31.74 -9.72
CA ALA A 103 -2.99 -31.37 -9.09
C ALA A 103 -3.15 -30.69 -7.73
N LEU A 104 -4.32 -30.09 -7.40
CA LEU A 104 -4.63 -29.60 -6.05
C LEU A 104 -4.62 -30.71 -4.98
N LYS A 105 -4.55 -31.99 -5.37
CA LYS A 105 -4.50 -33.15 -4.48
C LYS A 105 -3.13 -33.85 -4.48
N ASP A 106 -2.12 -33.29 -5.15
CA ASP A 106 -0.77 -33.85 -5.21
C ASP A 106 -0.15 -33.96 -3.81
N GLU A 107 0.69 -34.96 -3.59
CA GLU A 107 1.37 -35.14 -2.30
C GLU A 107 2.31 -33.97 -1.97
N ARG A 108 2.94 -33.40 -2.97
CA ARG A 108 3.90 -32.30 -2.87
C ARG A 108 3.17 -30.97 -2.71
N TRP A 109 3.41 -30.26 -1.62
CA TRP A 109 2.72 -29.01 -1.33
C TRP A 109 2.97 -27.91 -2.38
N ARG A 110 4.18 -27.87 -2.97
CA ARG A 110 4.50 -26.90 -4.02
C ARG A 110 3.64 -27.12 -5.27
N VAL A 111 3.39 -28.38 -5.64
CA VAL A 111 2.50 -28.68 -6.76
C VAL A 111 1.08 -28.20 -6.47
N ARG A 112 0.56 -28.46 -5.27
CA ARG A 112 -0.78 -27.98 -4.86
C ARG A 112 -0.86 -26.45 -4.86
N GLU A 113 0.17 -25.78 -4.33
CA GLU A 113 0.27 -24.31 -4.32
C GLU A 113 0.21 -23.73 -5.73
N HIS A 114 1.07 -24.20 -6.64
CA HIS A 114 1.17 -23.65 -7.99
C HIS A 114 -0.02 -24.05 -8.87
N ALA A 115 -0.63 -25.22 -8.62
CA ALA A 115 -1.90 -25.59 -9.23
C ALA A 115 -3.04 -24.63 -8.81
N ALA A 116 -3.09 -24.23 -7.52
CA ALA A 116 -4.04 -23.22 -7.05
C ALA A 116 -3.81 -21.86 -7.72
N LYS A 117 -2.55 -21.40 -7.81
CA LYS A 117 -2.18 -20.18 -8.52
C LYS A 117 -2.63 -20.21 -9.98
N THR A 118 -2.33 -21.31 -10.68
CA THR A 118 -2.73 -21.51 -12.09
C THR A 118 -4.26 -21.44 -12.25
N CYS A 119 -5.03 -22.09 -11.36
CA CYS A 119 -6.50 -21.98 -11.35
C CYS A 119 -6.96 -20.52 -11.18
N GLY A 120 -6.28 -19.74 -10.33
CA GLY A 120 -6.56 -18.32 -10.12
C GLY A 120 -6.27 -17.46 -11.35
N GLU A 121 -5.19 -17.74 -12.09
CA GLU A 121 -4.87 -17.03 -13.35
C GLU A 121 -5.87 -17.36 -14.46
N ILE A 122 -6.32 -18.63 -14.55
CA ILE A 122 -7.35 -19.05 -15.52
C ILE A 122 -8.71 -18.42 -15.23
N ARG A 123 -9.02 -18.13 -13.95
CA ARG A 123 -10.26 -17.48 -13.48
C ARG A 123 -11.56 -18.20 -13.86
N ASP A 124 -11.53 -19.51 -14.00
CA ASP A 124 -12.71 -20.30 -14.33
C ASP A 124 -13.43 -20.80 -13.06
N ARG A 125 -14.75 -20.62 -13.00
CA ARG A 125 -15.60 -21.02 -11.87
C ARG A 125 -15.61 -22.53 -11.60
N MET A 126 -15.27 -23.35 -12.56
CA MET A 126 -15.16 -24.80 -12.37
C MET A 126 -14.12 -25.20 -11.30
N ALA A 127 -13.12 -24.33 -11.04
CA ALA A 127 -12.12 -24.57 -10.00
C ALA A 127 -12.62 -24.25 -8.58
N VAL A 128 -13.71 -23.50 -8.41
CA VAL A 128 -14.15 -22.91 -7.12
C VAL A 128 -14.29 -23.97 -6.03
N ASP A 129 -15.01 -25.06 -6.27
CA ASP A 129 -15.28 -26.07 -5.25
C ASP A 129 -13.99 -26.80 -4.83
N ALA A 130 -13.06 -27.05 -5.76
CA ALA A 130 -11.76 -27.65 -5.48
C ALA A 130 -10.85 -26.68 -4.69
N LEU A 131 -10.84 -25.40 -5.03
CA LEU A 131 -10.10 -24.36 -4.30
C LEU A 131 -10.65 -24.14 -2.89
N ILE A 132 -11.98 -24.21 -2.69
CA ILE A 132 -12.61 -24.18 -1.35
C ILE A 132 -12.10 -25.34 -0.48
N LEU A 133 -11.87 -26.52 -1.06
CA LEU A 133 -11.25 -27.63 -0.35
C LEU A 133 -9.78 -27.38 -0.07
N ALA A 134 -9.03 -26.80 -1.01
CA ALA A 134 -7.61 -26.46 -0.84
C ALA A 134 -7.39 -25.36 0.24
N CYS A 135 -8.38 -24.52 0.53
CA CYS A 135 -8.36 -23.62 1.68
C CYS A 135 -8.29 -24.33 3.05
N ARG A 136 -8.44 -25.67 3.09
CA ARG A 136 -8.32 -26.49 4.30
C ARG A 136 -7.02 -27.30 4.30
N ASP A 137 -6.10 -27.02 3.39
CA ASP A 137 -4.82 -27.71 3.31
C ASP A 137 -4.03 -27.59 4.61
N ARG A 138 -3.19 -28.58 4.87
CA ARG A 138 -2.25 -28.54 6.01
C ARG A 138 -1.16 -27.48 5.85
N ASP A 139 -0.85 -27.10 4.62
CA ASP A 139 0.19 -26.14 4.31
C ASP A 139 -0.38 -24.72 4.14
N GLY A 140 0.23 -23.74 4.80
CA GLY A 140 -0.20 -22.33 4.77
C GLY A 140 -0.05 -21.68 3.39
N ALA A 141 0.97 -22.07 2.60
CA ALA A 141 1.19 -21.54 1.27
C ALA A 141 0.07 -21.99 0.32
N VAL A 142 -0.35 -23.27 0.42
CA VAL A 142 -1.49 -23.79 -0.36
C VAL A 142 -2.79 -23.09 0.01
N LYS A 143 -3.05 -22.88 1.32
CA LYS A 143 -4.23 -22.11 1.77
C LYS A 143 -4.24 -20.68 1.22
N SER A 144 -3.10 -20.00 1.29
CA SER A 144 -2.98 -18.63 0.74
C SER A 144 -3.19 -18.60 -0.76
N ALA A 145 -2.55 -19.51 -1.51
CA ALA A 145 -2.71 -19.59 -2.96
C ALA A 145 -4.15 -19.89 -3.38
N ALA A 146 -4.83 -20.80 -2.64
CA ALA A 146 -6.23 -21.10 -2.89
C ALA A 146 -7.16 -19.92 -2.58
N ALA A 147 -6.90 -19.20 -1.48
CA ALA A 147 -7.66 -18.00 -1.14
C ALA A 147 -7.47 -16.89 -2.18
N GLU A 148 -6.24 -16.63 -2.62
CA GLU A 148 -5.93 -15.67 -3.68
C GLU A 148 -6.63 -16.05 -5.00
N ALA A 149 -6.56 -17.33 -5.38
CA ALA A 149 -7.22 -17.83 -6.58
C ALA A 149 -8.73 -17.62 -6.55
N LEU A 150 -9.37 -17.90 -5.40
CA LEU A 150 -10.80 -17.66 -5.21
C LEU A 150 -11.15 -16.17 -5.28
N GLY A 151 -10.30 -15.29 -4.75
CA GLY A 151 -10.45 -13.84 -4.90
C GLY A 151 -10.40 -13.42 -6.37
N LYS A 152 -9.42 -13.92 -7.15
CA LYS A 152 -9.27 -13.64 -8.60
C LYS A 152 -10.48 -14.14 -9.42
N ILE A 153 -11.06 -15.29 -9.04
CA ILE A 153 -12.26 -15.83 -9.68
C ILE A 153 -13.50 -14.99 -9.33
N GLY A 154 -13.58 -14.48 -8.10
CA GLY A 154 -14.66 -13.61 -7.64
C GLY A 154 -15.99 -14.31 -7.42
N ASP A 155 -16.01 -15.63 -7.18
CA ASP A 155 -17.29 -16.35 -6.95
C ASP A 155 -17.76 -16.22 -5.49
N PRO A 156 -19.02 -15.75 -5.25
CA PRO A 156 -19.57 -15.59 -3.90
C PRO A 156 -19.58 -16.87 -3.04
N LYS A 157 -19.55 -18.04 -3.63
CA LYS A 157 -19.43 -19.32 -2.89
C LYS A 157 -18.21 -19.38 -1.99
N ALA A 158 -17.15 -18.59 -2.29
CA ALA A 158 -15.92 -18.57 -1.52
C ALA A 158 -16.05 -17.79 -0.20
N VAL A 159 -16.99 -16.86 -0.07
CA VAL A 159 -17.13 -15.97 1.09
C VAL A 159 -17.13 -16.72 2.43
N PRO A 160 -17.90 -17.80 2.64
CA PRO A 160 -17.91 -18.47 3.93
C PRO A 160 -16.59 -19.13 4.32
N VAL A 161 -15.81 -19.62 3.36
CA VAL A 161 -14.49 -20.22 3.65
C VAL A 161 -13.46 -19.12 3.92
N MET A 162 -13.50 -17.99 3.21
CA MET A 162 -12.62 -16.83 3.48
C MET A 162 -12.81 -16.32 4.92
N ILE A 163 -14.04 -16.15 5.38
CA ILE A 163 -14.33 -15.75 6.77
C ILE A 163 -13.79 -16.78 7.77
N LYS A 164 -13.87 -18.07 7.47
CA LYS A 164 -13.27 -19.10 8.34
C LYS A 164 -11.76 -18.98 8.42
N LEU A 165 -11.09 -18.58 7.34
CA LEU A 165 -9.65 -18.37 7.31
C LEU A 165 -9.20 -17.18 8.17
N PHE A 166 -10.06 -16.28 8.61
CA PHE A 166 -9.71 -15.24 9.59
C PHE A 166 -9.24 -15.82 10.94
N ARG A 167 -9.53 -17.09 11.22
CA ARG A 167 -9.05 -17.82 12.41
C ARG A 167 -7.82 -18.67 12.15
N ASP A 168 -7.22 -18.60 10.97
CA ASP A 168 -6.01 -19.35 10.67
C ASP A 168 -4.84 -18.89 11.54
N SER A 169 -3.98 -19.80 11.94
CA SER A 169 -2.78 -19.49 12.72
C SER A 169 -1.80 -18.60 11.96
N SER A 170 -1.72 -18.76 10.64
CA SER A 170 -0.86 -17.95 9.77
C SER A 170 -1.47 -16.57 9.52
N LYS A 171 -0.72 -15.52 9.86
CA LYS A 171 -1.09 -14.13 9.57
C LYS A 171 -1.28 -13.92 8.06
N ILE A 172 -0.41 -14.49 7.23
CA ILE A 172 -0.47 -14.38 5.78
C ILE A 172 -1.80 -14.94 5.24
N VAL A 173 -2.22 -16.12 5.73
CA VAL A 173 -3.49 -16.73 5.32
C VAL A 173 -4.69 -15.84 5.69
N ARG A 174 -4.68 -15.26 6.91
CA ARG A 174 -5.75 -14.33 7.33
C ARG A 174 -5.83 -13.09 6.45
N GLU A 175 -4.67 -12.48 6.16
CA GLU A 175 -4.58 -11.27 5.31
C GLU A 175 -5.01 -11.57 3.88
N THR A 176 -4.53 -12.69 3.30
CA THR A 176 -4.93 -13.10 1.94
C THR A 176 -6.44 -13.36 1.86
N ALA A 177 -7.04 -13.97 2.88
CA ALA A 177 -8.48 -14.16 2.92
C ALA A 177 -9.25 -12.82 2.95
N GLY A 178 -8.76 -11.83 3.69
CA GLY A 178 -9.31 -10.48 3.69
C GLY A 178 -9.25 -9.82 2.31
N THR A 179 -8.08 -9.88 1.67
CA THR A 179 -7.89 -9.38 0.30
C THR A 179 -8.80 -10.10 -0.71
N ALA A 180 -8.94 -11.43 -0.59
CA ALA A 180 -9.85 -12.19 -1.45
C ALA A 180 -11.32 -11.73 -1.32
N LEU A 181 -11.78 -11.43 -0.09
CA LEU A 181 -13.13 -10.89 0.13
C LEU A 181 -13.31 -9.49 -0.50
N VAL A 182 -12.25 -8.67 -0.51
CA VAL A 182 -12.26 -7.39 -1.23
C VAL A 182 -12.44 -7.61 -2.73
N TYR A 183 -11.73 -8.56 -3.33
CA TYR A 183 -11.86 -8.90 -4.75
C TYR A 183 -13.22 -9.51 -5.11
N ILE A 184 -13.82 -10.30 -4.23
CA ILE A 184 -15.19 -10.82 -4.42
C ILE A 184 -16.21 -9.67 -4.40
N GLY A 185 -15.98 -8.65 -3.58
CA GLY A 185 -16.74 -7.40 -3.56
C GLY A 185 -18.07 -7.48 -2.82
N GLU A 186 -19.15 -6.90 -3.39
CA GLU A 186 -20.46 -6.71 -2.76
C GLU A 186 -21.01 -7.96 -2.02
N PRO A 187 -20.91 -9.18 -2.56
CA PRO A 187 -21.42 -10.36 -1.86
C PRO A 187 -20.74 -10.63 -0.51
N SER A 188 -19.59 -10.01 -0.24
CA SER A 188 -18.86 -10.14 1.01
C SER A 188 -19.34 -9.15 2.10
N VAL A 189 -20.06 -8.10 1.73
CA VAL A 189 -20.39 -6.97 2.64
C VAL A 189 -21.24 -7.43 3.84
N ASP A 190 -22.41 -7.99 3.59
CA ASP A 190 -23.31 -8.41 4.68
C ASP A 190 -22.66 -9.50 5.58
N PRO A 191 -21.97 -10.54 5.02
CA PRO A 191 -21.21 -11.50 5.82
C PRO A 191 -20.10 -10.87 6.67
N LEU A 192 -19.39 -9.85 6.16
CA LEU A 192 -18.35 -9.13 6.90
C LEU A 192 -18.96 -8.28 8.04
N ILE A 193 -20.11 -7.62 7.81
CA ILE A 193 -20.83 -6.90 8.86
C ILE A 193 -21.26 -7.87 9.97
N GLU A 194 -21.73 -9.06 9.62
CA GLU A 194 -22.10 -10.08 10.63
C GLU A 194 -20.88 -10.54 11.46
N CYS A 195 -19.67 -10.51 10.90
CA CYS A 195 -18.44 -10.83 11.63
C CYS A 195 -18.20 -9.92 12.85
N PHE A 196 -18.75 -8.71 12.92
CA PHE A 196 -18.63 -7.86 14.11
C PHE A 196 -19.31 -8.43 15.35
N LYS A 197 -20.18 -9.42 15.20
CA LYS A 197 -20.78 -10.16 16.33
C LYS A 197 -19.94 -11.34 16.81
N ASP A 198 -18.82 -11.62 16.14
CA ASP A 198 -17.97 -12.75 16.50
C ASP A 198 -17.28 -12.52 17.85
N LYS A 199 -17.18 -13.59 18.65
CA LYS A 199 -16.48 -13.56 19.94
C LYS A 199 -14.97 -13.33 19.82
N ASP A 200 -14.38 -13.73 18.68
CA ASP A 200 -12.95 -13.62 18.40
C ASP A 200 -12.66 -12.22 17.81
N PHE A 201 -11.90 -11.43 18.55
CA PHE A 201 -11.53 -10.08 18.11
C PHE A 201 -10.73 -10.09 16.80
N VAL A 202 -9.96 -11.16 16.52
CA VAL A 202 -9.19 -11.30 15.28
C VAL A 202 -10.12 -11.33 14.07
N VAL A 203 -11.25 -12.02 14.17
CA VAL A 203 -12.28 -12.04 13.10
C VAL A 203 -12.88 -10.66 12.92
N ARG A 204 -13.21 -9.95 14.03
CA ARG A 204 -13.76 -8.60 13.97
C ARG A 204 -12.77 -7.59 13.34
N CYS A 205 -11.46 -7.69 13.70
CA CYS A 205 -10.40 -6.88 13.09
C CYS A 205 -10.30 -7.08 11.58
N HIS A 206 -10.21 -8.35 11.15
CA HIS A 206 -10.10 -8.64 9.73
C HIS A 206 -11.36 -8.23 8.93
N ALA A 207 -12.54 -8.30 9.56
CA ALA A 207 -13.76 -7.79 8.95
C ALA A 207 -13.70 -6.26 8.74
N ALA A 208 -13.25 -5.49 9.74
CA ALA A 208 -13.09 -4.05 9.63
C ALA A 208 -12.10 -3.67 8.52
N ARG A 209 -10.94 -4.35 8.48
CA ARG A 209 -9.92 -4.14 7.44
C ARG A 209 -10.43 -4.45 6.04
N ALA A 210 -11.13 -5.58 5.87
CA ALA A 210 -11.69 -5.97 4.59
C ALA A 210 -12.73 -4.95 4.09
N LEU A 211 -13.64 -4.50 4.96
CA LEU A 211 -14.62 -3.46 4.62
C LEU A 211 -13.93 -2.13 4.26
N GLY A 212 -12.89 -1.72 4.98
CA GLY A 212 -12.09 -0.53 4.62
C GLY A 212 -11.34 -0.71 3.31
N GLY A 213 -10.73 -1.88 3.08
CA GLY A 213 -9.97 -2.19 1.87
C GLY A 213 -10.79 -2.19 0.59
N MET A 214 -12.09 -2.43 0.67
CA MET A 214 -12.99 -2.38 -0.49
C MET A 214 -13.05 -0.98 -1.16
N THR A 215 -12.56 0.07 -0.49
CA THR A 215 -12.56 1.45 -1.01
C THR A 215 -11.37 1.79 -1.88
N THR A 216 -10.25 1.08 -1.71
CA THR A 216 -8.94 1.51 -2.21
C THR A 216 -8.54 0.88 -3.53
N ASP A 217 -9.30 -0.07 -4.04
CA ASP A 217 -8.91 -0.76 -5.27
C ASP A 217 -9.29 0.03 -6.53
N TYR A 218 -8.39 0.95 -6.92
CA TYR A 218 -8.43 1.69 -8.18
C TYR A 218 -8.40 0.78 -9.43
N GLN A 219 -7.96 -0.47 -9.29
CA GLN A 219 -7.86 -1.40 -10.42
C GLN A 219 -9.20 -2.03 -10.81
N ILE A 220 -10.15 -2.09 -9.87
CA ILE A 220 -11.45 -2.73 -10.13
C ILE A 220 -12.52 -1.73 -10.57
N GLY A 221 -12.28 -0.42 -10.45
CA GLY A 221 -13.20 0.63 -10.92
C GLY A 221 -14.60 0.60 -10.27
N ARG A 222 -14.73 0.00 -9.09
CA ARG A 222 -16.00 -0.23 -8.41
C ARG A 222 -16.10 0.54 -7.11
N THR A 223 -16.94 1.54 -7.09
CA THR A 223 -17.25 2.38 -5.92
C THR A 223 -18.24 1.68 -4.97
N TRP A 224 -17.89 0.52 -4.43
CA TRP A 224 -18.81 -0.32 -3.64
C TRP A 224 -19.13 0.19 -2.24
N VAL A 225 -18.46 1.20 -1.73
CA VAL A 225 -18.23 1.30 -0.28
C VAL A 225 -18.94 2.43 0.42
N ARG A 226 -19.73 3.19 -0.27
CA ARG A 226 -20.63 4.15 0.39
C ARG A 226 -21.98 3.51 0.77
N ASP A 227 -22.02 2.18 0.96
CA ASP A 227 -23.20 1.57 1.53
C ASP A 227 -23.38 2.08 2.97
N PRO A 228 -24.50 2.73 3.26
CA PRO A 228 -24.82 3.18 4.61
C PRO A 228 -24.62 2.12 5.69
N LYS A 229 -24.91 0.87 5.39
CA LYS A 229 -24.76 -0.25 6.34
C LYS A 229 -23.32 -0.47 6.78
N VAL A 230 -22.34 -0.32 5.86
CA VAL A 230 -20.90 -0.49 6.16
C VAL A 230 -20.45 0.60 7.12
N VAL A 231 -20.78 1.85 6.83
CA VAL A 231 -20.43 2.98 7.66
C VAL A 231 -21.05 2.86 9.06
N ASP A 232 -22.33 2.52 9.13
CA ASP A 232 -23.04 2.34 10.42
C ASP A 232 -22.42 1.21 11.25
N ALA A 233 -22.08 0.08 10.60
CA ALA A 233 -21.42 -1.05 11.28
C ALA A 233 -20.02 -0.69 11.80
N LEU A 234 -19.22 0.05 11.02
CA LEU A 234 -17.90 0.51 11.45
C LEU A 234 -17.98 1.58 12.54
N ILE A 235 -18.98 2.48 12.50
CA ILE A 235 -19.25 3.42 13.59
C ILE A 235 -19.60 2.67 14.89
N ALA A 236 -20.39 1.60 14.82
CA ALA A 236 -20.67 0.76 15.97
C ALA A 236 -19.39 0.08 16.49
N ALA A 237 -18.50 -0.38 15.59
CA ALA A 237 -17.23 -1.02 15.92
C ALA A 237 -16.21 -0.08 16.59
N LEU A 238 -16.37 1.26 16.51
CA LEU A 238 -15.58 2.21 17.30
C LEU A 238 -15.78 2.05 18.82
N LYS A 239 -16.83 1.33 19.25
CA LYS A 239 -17.13 1.06 20.66
C LYS A 239 -16.79 -0.38 21.04
N ASP A 240 -16.09 -1.14 20.20
CA ASP A 240 -15.70 -2.51 20.47
C ASP A 240 -14.84 -2.58 21.75
N PRO A 241 -15.03 -3.62 22.60
CA PRO A 241 -14.21 -3.80 23.79
C PRO A 241 -12.71 -3.97 23.47
N ASP A 242 -12.39 -4.56 22.32
CA ASP A 242 -11.01 -4.76 21.90
C ASP A 242 -10.44 -3.52 21.19
N ARG A 243 -9.25 -3.10 21.64
CA ARG A 243 -8.53 -1.95 21.08
C ARG A 243 -8.24 -2.10 19.58
N ALA A 244 -7.78 -3.27 19.16
CA ALA A 244 -7.37 -3.47 17.77
C ALA A 244 -8.56 -3.37 16.81
N VAL A 245 -9.76 -3.81 17.24
CA VAL A 245 -10.99 -3.64 16.45
C VAL A 245 -11.35 -2.16 16.32
N ARG A 246 -11.25 -1.38 17.40
CA ARG A 246 -11.49 0.07 17.34
C ARG A 246 -10.50 0.79 16.43
N GLU A 247 -9.21 0.41 16.49
CA GLU A 247 -8.17 0.95 15.58
C GLU A 247 -8.48 0.66 14.11
N ASP A 248 -8.77 -0.61 13.80
CA ASP A 248 -9.07 -1.03 12.43
C ASP A 248 -10.37 -0.38 11.90
N ALA A 249 -11.42 -0.27 12.73
CA ALA A 249 -12.65 0.43 12.37
C ALA A 249 -12.42 1.92 12.11
N THR A 250 -11.59 2.56 12.94
CA THR A 250 -11.21 3.98 12.77
C THR A 250 -10.52 4.21 11.43
N ILE A 251 -9.53 3.37 11.10
CA ILE A 251 -8.79 3.45 9.83
C ILE A 251 -9.73 3.19 8.65
N ALA A 252 -10.58 2.17 8.75
CA ALA A 252 -11.55 1.83 7.70
C ALA A 252 -12.49 3.00 7.39
N LEU A 253 -13.01 3.69 8.41
CA LEU A 253 -13.86 4.87 8.22
C LEU A 253 -13.13 6.02 7.52
N GLY A 254 -11.86 6.23 7.84
CA GLY A 254 -11.02 7.21 7.16
C GLY A 254 -10.83 6.88 5.67
N MET A 255 -10.57 5.61 5.36
CA MET A 255 -10.42 5.11 3.98
C MET A 255 -11.72 5.25 3.18
N ILE A 256 -12.87 4.98 3.79
CA ILE A 256 -14.20 5.15 3.18
C ILE A 256 -14.48 6.61 2.86
N GLY A 257 -14.07 7.52 3.71
CA GLY A 257 -14.22 8.94 3.49
C GLY A 257 -15.67 9.45 3.57
N ASP A 258 -16.56 8.75 4.28
CA ASP A 258 -17.96 9.15 4.39
C ASP A 258 -18.17 10.19 5.52
N PRO A 259 -18.75 11.39 5.23
CA PRO A 259 -18.96 12.44 6.23
C PRO A 259 -19.85 12.05 7.42
N ARG A 260 -20.63 10.97 7.32
CA ARG A 260 -21.43 10.46 8.46
C ARG A 260 -20.59 9.97 9.61
N ALA A 261 -19.32 9.57 9.35
CA ALA A 261 -18.40 9.10 10.37
C ALA A 261 -17.80 10.21 11.25
N ILE A 262 -17.91 11.48 10.84
CA ILE A 262 -17.21 12.60 11.47
C ILE A 262 -17.48 12.70 12.97
N ASP A 263 -18.73 12.74 13.38
CA ASP A 263 -19.08 12.95 14.78
C ASP A 263 -18.62 11.77 15.66
N ALA A 264 -18.70 10.54 15.11
CA ALA A 264 -18.23 9.35 15.78
C ALA A 264 -16.69 9.31 15.89
N LEU A 265 -15.97 9.76 14.85
CA LEU A 265 -14.51 9.86 14.88
C LEU A 265 -14.03 10.97 15.82
N ILE A 266 -14.73 12.12 15.90
CA ILE A 266 -14.45 13.16 16.90
C ILE A 266 -14.63 12.61 18.32
N GLU A 267 -15.67 11.80 18.57
CA GLU A 267 -15.86 11.15 19.86
C GLU A 267 -14.75 10.12 20.14
N ALA A 268 -14.33 9.36 19.12
CA ALA A 268 -13.23 8.40 19.22
C ALA A 268 -11.88 9.07 19.57
N MET A 269 -11.68 10.34 19.28
CA MET A 269 -10.48 11.08 19.72
C MET A 269 -10.35 11.16 21.26
N LYS A 270 -11.40 10.90 22.02
CA LYS A 270 -11.34 10.86 23.50
C LYS A 270 -10.70 9.56 24.02
N ASP A 271 -10.69 8.51 23.21
CA ASP A 271 -9.98 7.27 23.51
C ASP A 271 -8.51 7.40 23.09
N GLY A 272 -7.60 7.50 24.06
CA GLY A 272 -6.16 7.61 23.82
C GLY A 272 -5.61 6.51 22.90
N ALA A 273 -6.16 5.30 22.98
CA ALA A 273 -5.72 4.18 22.18
C ALA A 273 -5.90 4.37 20.67
N VAL A 274 -6.96 5.07 20.25
CA VAL A 274 -7.28 5.28 18.83
C VAL A 274 -7.16 6.74 18.37
N LYS A 275 -6.88 7.67 19.29
CA LYS A 275 -6.86 9.11 19.05
C LYS A 275 -6.06 9.49 17.80
N ARG A 276 -4.83 8.96 17.66
CA ARG A 276 -3.97 9.23 16.52
C ARG A 276 -4.61 8.80 15.19
N HIS A 277 -5.22 7.61 15.18
CA HIS A 277 -5.89 7.08 13.99
C HIS A 277 -7.16 7.88 13.66
N ALA A 278 -7.93 8.28 14.68
CA ALA A 278 -9.11 9.11 14.51
C ALA A 278 -8.76 10.47 13.88
N ILE A 279 -7.70 11.13 14.36
CA ILE A 279 -7.21 12.38 13.77
C ILE A 279 -6.81 12.20 12.31
N ALA A 280 -6.05 11.15 11.99
CA ALA A 280 -5.63 10.87 10.61
C ALA A 280 -6.85 10.60 9.71
N SER A 281 -7.82 9.82 10.19
CA SER A 281 -9.07 9.52 9.47
C SER A 281 -9.92 10.77 9.23
N LEU A 282 -10.01 11.66 10.21
CA LEU A 282 -10.70 12.96 10.06
C LEU A 282 -10.03 13.82 8.99
N GLY A 283 -8.70 13.83 8.93
CA GLY A 283 -7.94 14.49 7.87
C GLY A 283 -8.23 13.90 6.48
N MET A 284 -8.24 12.56 6.36
CA MET A 284 -8.56 11.88 5.10
C MET A 284 -9.97 12.21 4.59
N ILE A 285 -10.96 12.34 5.49
CA ILE A 285 -12.33 12.72 5.13
C ILE A 285 -12.40 14.20 4.71
N GLY A 286 -11.62 15.07 5.35
CA GLY A 286 -11.51 16.48 4.99
C GLY A 286 -12.73 17.34 5.31
N ASP A 287 -13.65 16.89 6.17
CA ASP A 287 -14.86 17.65 6.52
C ASP A 287 -14.54 18.80 7.49
N PRO A 288 -14.96 20.04 7.21
CA PRO A 288 -14.66 21.22 8.04
C PRO A 288 -15.11 21.11 9.50
N ARG A 289 -16.09 20.26 9.83
CA ARG A 289 -16.53 20.04 11.22
C ARG A 289 -15.41 19.51 12.12
N ALA A 290 -14.45 18.77 11.55
CA ALA A 290 -13.34 18.20 12.28
C ALA A 290 -12.19 19.19 12.53
N LEU A 291 -12.16 20.34 11.85
CA LEU A 291 -11.04 21.28 11.91
C LEU A 291 -10.75 21.77 13.34
N GLY A 292 -11.79 22.21 14.06
CA GLY A 292 -11.64 22.67 15.45
C GLY A 292 -11.11 21.58 16.40
N PRO A 293 -11.73 20.39 16.47
CA PRO A 293 -11.24 19.27 17.27
C PRO A 293 -9.80 18.85 16.96
N VAL A 294 -9.41 18.81 15.68
CA VAL A 294 -8.04 18.46 15.27
C VAL A 294 -7.05 19.57 15.66
N LEU A 295 -7.43 20.83 15.52
CA LEU A 295 -6.62 21.96 15.98
C LEU A 295 -6.43 21.98 17.50
N ASP A 296 -7.46 21.63 18.28
CA ASP A 296 -7.35 21.49 19.73
C ASP A 296 -6.43 20.33 20.12
N ALA A 297 -6.43 19.23 19.36
CA ALA A 297 -5.49 18.13 19.56
C ALA A 297 -4.03 18.56 19.28
N LEU A 298 -3.81 19.37 18.24
CA LEU A 298 -2.49 19.95 17.95
C LEU A 298 -1.98 20.82 19.12
N LYS A 299 -2.86 21.62 19.71
CA LYS A 299 -2.56 22.49 20.85
C LYS A 299 -2.45 21.75 22.19
N GLY A 300 -2.54 20.42 22.19
CA GLY A 300 -2.47 19.61 23.41
C GLY A 300 -3.69 19.72 24.32
N LYS A 301 -4.79 20.33 23.87
CA LYS A 301 -6.00 20.43 24.66
C LYS A 301 -6.69 19.07 24.75
N GLY A 302 -7.05 18.67 25.98
CA GLY A 302 -7.74 17.41 26.23
C GLY A 302 -6.84 16.17 26.22
N ILE A 303 -5.50 16.34 26.26
CA ILE A 303 -4.57 15.24 26.49
C ILE A 303 -4.40 15.10 28.01
N LYS A 304 -5.02 14.06 28.58
CA LYS A 304 -4.66 13.64 29.93
C LYS A 304 -3.31 12.92 29.83
N GLN A 305 -2.32 13.42 30.55
CA GLN A 305 -1.05 12.70 30.75
C GLN A 305 -1.32 11.47 31.60
N GLU A 306 -1.82 10.39 31.03
CA GLU A 306 -1.89 9.09 31.66
C GLU A 306 -0.82 8.19 31.03
N GLY A 307 0.31 8.09 31.72
CA GLY A 307 1.35 7.13 31.38
C GLY A 307 2.74 7.64 31.70
N THR A 308 3.46 6.94 32.55
CA THR A 308 4.91 7.07 32.68
C THR A 308 5.56 6.80 31.32
N PRO A 309 6.54 7.61 30.86
CA PRO A 309 7.25 7.34 29.62
C PRO A 309 7.84 5.94 29.67
N THR A 310 7.56 5.13 28.64
CA THR A 310 8.17 3.81 28.51
C THR A 310 9.68 4.01 28.42
N PRO A 311 10.49 3.41 29.30
CA PRO A 311 11.93 3.58 29.25
C PRO A 311 12.47 3.13 27.88
N GLY A 312 13.10 4.03 27.13
CA GLY A 312 13.68 3.78 25.81
C GLY A 312 12.92 4.37 24.62
N CYS A 313 11.74 4.98 24.81
CA CYS A 313 11.04 5.71 23.74
C CYS A 313 11.48 7.19 23.76
N ILE A 314 12.14 7.64 22.69
CA ILE A 314 12.68 9.00 22.57
C ILE A 314 11.56 10.03 22.26
N VAL A 315 10.40 9.58 21.80
CA VAL A 315 9.28 10.43 21.37
C VAL A 315 8.05 10.13 22.23
N SER A 316 7.44 11.16 22.81
CA SER A 316 6.23 11.04 23.62
C SER A 316 5.01 10.72 22.74
N GLU A 317 4.00 10.02 23.28
CA GLU A 317 2.72 9.75 22.58
C GLU A 317 2.05 11.07 22.14
N ASP A 318 2.22 12.14 22.89
CA ASP A 318 1.77 13.50 22.55
C ASP A 318 2.40 14.01 21.25
N ALA A 319 3.67 13.72 20.98
CA ALA A 319 4.32 14.12 19.74
C ALA A 319 3.71 13.41 18.51
N PHE A 320 3.39 12.11 18.62
CA PHE A 320 2.72 11.38 17.53
C PHE A 320 1.30 11.89 17.26
N ILE A 321 0.59 12.31 18.31
CA ILE A 321 -0.74 12.92 18.17
C ILE A 321 -0.63 14.26 17.44
N LYS A 322 0.32 15.11 17.81
CA LYS A 322 0.57 16.40 17.17
C LYS A 322 1.03 16.24 15.72
N GLU A 323 1.85 15.25 15.44
CA GLU A 323 2.28 14.91 14.07
C GLU A 323 1.09 14.53 13.19
N ALA A 324 0.21 13.64 13.69
CA ALA A 324 -1.01 13.28 13.00
C ALA A 324 -1.94 14.49 12.79
N ALA A 325 -2.05 15.36 13.80
CA ALA A 325 -2.87 16.57 13.72
C ALA A 325 -2.33 17.56 12.68
N ALA A 326 -1.02 17.81 12.66
CA ALA A 326 -0.40 18.69 11.67
C ALA A 326 -0.62 18.16 10.24
N THR A 327 -0.47 16.84 10.03
CA THR A 327 -0.71 16.19 8.75
C THR A 327 -2.19 16.33 8.34
N ALA A 328 -3.13 16.03 9.24
CA ALA A 328 -4.56 16.15 8.99
C ALA A 328 -4.96 17.59 8.65
N LEU A 329 -4.41 18.59 9.36
CA LEU A 329 -4.68 20.01 9.09
C LEU A 329 -4.25 20.43 7.67
N GLY A 330 -3.14 19.87 7.16
CA GLY A 330 -2.74 20.07 5.76
C GLY A 330 -3.76 19.50 4.76
N GLN A 331 -4.38 18.36 5.08
CA GLN A 331 -5.38 17.72 4.22
C GLN A 331 -6.70 18.50 4.13
N PHE A 332 -7.09 19.24 5.19
CA PHE A 332 -8.26 20.13 5.14
C PHE A 332 -8.09 21.29 4.16
N ARG A 333 -6.86 21.70 3.86
CA ARG A 333 -6.55 22.85 2.99
C ARG A 333 -7.24 24.15 3.39
N ASP A 334 -7.48 24.32 4.68
CA ASP A 334 -8.16 25.48 5.22
C ASP A 334 -7.16 26.56 5.66
N PRO A 335 -7.19 27.79 5.10
CA PRO A 335 -6.22 28.82 5.44
C PRO A 335 -6.23 29.24 6.93
N ARG A 336 -7.30 29.00 7.66
CA ARG A 336 -7.42 29.35 9.09
C ARG A 336 -6.39 28.68 9.98
N VAL A 337 -5.79 27.55 9.54
CA VAL A 337 -4.79 26.82 10.33
C VAL A 337 -3.35 27.27 10.05
N ILE A 338 -3.13 28.10 9.05
CA ILE A 338 -1.79 28.56 8.64
C ILE A 338 -1.01 29.16 9.82
N PRO A 339 -1.56 30.06 10.65
CA PRO A 339 -0.80 30.64 11.77
C PRO A 339 -0.29 29.59 12.75
N ASP A 340 -1.10 28.57 13.07
CA ASP A 340 -0.72 27.50 13.98
C ASP A 340 0.35 26.59 13.35
N LEU A 341 0.26 26.28 12.06
CA LEU A 341 1.25 25.49 11.34
C LEU A 341 2.59 26.23 11.18
N VAL A 342 2.56 27.53 10.91
CA VAL A 342 3.77 28.37 10.86
C VAL A 342 4.51 28.35 12.18
N MET A 343 3.79 28.42 13.31
CA MET A 343 4.41 28.33 14.64
C MET A 343 5.08 26.98 14.89
N LEU A 344 4.58 25.88 14.30
CA LEU A 344 5.17 24.56 14.41
C LEU A 344 6.50 24.40 13.64
N LEU A 345 6.81 25.28 12.71
CA LEU A 345 8.12 25.28 12.04
C LEU A 345 9.27 25.47 13.04
N LYS A 346 9.01 26.09 14.20
CA LYS A 346 9.98 26.23 15.30
C LYS A 346 10.20 24.95 16.10
N ASP A 347 9.29 23.97 15.98
CA ASP A 347 9.38 22.70 16.69
C ASP A 347 10.29 21.72 15.93
N GLY A 348 11.31 21.18 16.60
CA GLY A 348 12.29 20.31 15.97
C GLY A 348 11.72 19.00 15.41
N VAL A 349 10.64 18.50 16.01
CA VAL A 349 10.01 17.23 15.63
C VAL A 349 8.92 17.44 14.58
N LEU A 350 8.15 18.53 14.69
CA LEU A 350 6.95 18.77 13.89
C LEU A 350 7.18 19.61 12.64
N ARG A 351 8.34 20.25 12.49
CA ARG A 351 8.63 21.21 11.42
C ARG A 351 8.43 20.65 10.01
N GLU A 352 8.88 19.40 9.77
CA GLU A 352 8.72 18.76 8.46
C GLU A 352 7.25 18.52 8.11
N LYS A 353 6.45 18.09 9.10
CA LYS A 353 5.00 17.90 8.91
C LYS A 353 4.27 19.21 8.74
N ALA A 354 4.66 20.25 9.48
CA ALA A 354 4.12 21.59 9.32
C ALA A 354 4.44 22.15 7.92
N SER A 355 5.69 22.00 7.45
CA SER A 355 6.08 22.38 6.10
C SER A 355 5.26 21.67 5.02
N ALA A 356 5.11 20.35 5.12
CA ALA A 356 4.30 19.56 4.20
C ALA A 356 2.83 19.98 4.22
N ALA A 357 2.28 20.26 5.41
CA ALA A 357 0.91 20.74 5.57
C ALA A 357 0.69 22.12 4.93
N LEU A 358 1.62 23.06 5.14
CA LEU A 358 1.58 24.39 4.53
C LEU A 358 1.67 24.30 3.00
N ALA A 359 2.53 23.45 2.47
CA ALA A 359 2.61 23.18 1.04
C ALA A 359 1.30 22.57 0.48
N ALA A 360 0.64 21.69 1.23
CA ALA A 360 -0.63 21.10 0.82
C ALA A 360 -1.80 22.09 0.82
N ILE A 361 -1.75 23.12 1.69
CA ILE A 361 -2.75 24.20 1.73
C ILE A 361 -2.66 25.07 0.48
N GLY A 362 -1.45 25.29 -0.05
CA GLY A 362 -1.25 25.99 -1.31
C GLY A 362 -0.89 27.49 -1.14
N ASP A 363 -1.21 28.27 -2.16
CA ASP A 363 -0.74 29.67 -2.35
C ASP A 363 -1.05 30.59 -1.18
N THR A 364 -2.12 30.35 -0.44
CA THR A 364 -2.50 31.15 0.73
C THR A 364 -1.49 31.07 1.88
N ALA A 365 -0.57 30.09 1.85
CA ALA A 365 0.51 29.96 2.83
C ALA A 365 1.75 30.81 2.47
N ILE A 366 1.87 31.31 1.23
CA ILE A 366 3.06 32.01 0.75
C ILE A 366 3.33 33.29 1.57
N GLU A 367 2.38 34.21 1.67
CA GLU A 367 2.59 35.44 2.43
C GLU A 367 2.92 35.22 3.92
N PRO A 368 2.21 34.34 4.66
CA PRO A 368 2.60 33.96 6.02
C PRO A 368 3.99 33.36 6.15
N LEU A 369 4.43 32.54 5.19
CA LEU A 369 5.77 31.97 5.17
C LEU A 369 6.84 33.03 4.91
N ILE A 370 6.61 33.96 3.99
CA ILE A 370 7.48 35.08 3.72
C ILE A 370 7.58 35.98 4.98
N ALA A 371 6.45 36.32 5.60
CA ALA A 371 6.44 37.07 6.85
C ALA A 371 7.24 36.36 7.96
N PHE A 372 7.09 35.06 8.08
CA PHE A 372 7.87 34.24 9.03
C PHE A 372 9.37 34.24 8.73
N LEU A 373 9.77 34.20 7.46
CA LEU A 373 11.18 34.22 7.04
C LEU A 373 11.91 35.49 7.42
N TYR A 374 11.19 36.65 7.38
CA TYR A 374 11.75 37.98 7.70
C TYR A 374 11.51 38.40 9.15
N ASP A 375 10.80 37.62 9.98
CA ASP A 375 10.61 37.91 11.41
C ASP A 375 11.90 37.62 12.19
N PRO A 376 12.53 38.63 12.84
CA PRO A 376 13.72 38.40 13.63
C PRO A 376 13.54 37.38 14.76
N LYS A 377 12.31 37.29 15.31
CA LYS A 377 11.95 36.32 16.38
C LYS A 377 11.66 34.92 15.85
N ALA A 378 11.46 34.77 14.55
CA ALA A 378 11.24 33.45 13.94
C ALA A 378 12.45 32.51 14.02
N SER A 379 13.66 33.11 14.15
CA SER A 379 14.90 32.38 14.25
C SER A 379 15.19 31.77 15.63
N GLU A 380 14.38 32.06 16.65
CA GLU A 380 14.47 31.40 17.96
C GLU A 380 13.87 30.02 17.89
N VAL A 381 14.74 29.01 17.75
CA VAL A 381 14.37 27.58 17.79
C VAL A 381 14.23 27.16 19.25
N SER A 382 13.25 26.32 19.57
CA SER A 382 13.12 25.77 20.92
C SER A 382 14.37 24.95 21.31
N ALA A 383 14.72 24.90 22.58
CA ALA A 383 15.87 24.13 23.10
C ALA A 383 15.79 22.61 22.74
N GLU A 384 14.60 22.10 22.52
CA GLU A 384 14.33 20.74 22.09
C GLU A 384 14.61 20.57 20.58
N GLY A 385 14.31 21.58 19.78
CA GLY A 385 14.63 21.65 18.35
C GLY A 385 16.14 21.70 18.09
N GLU A 386 16.92 22.36 18.95
CA GLU A 386 18.38 22.38 18.86
C GLU A 386 18.99 20.99 19.13
N ARG A 387 18.46 20.20 20.07
CA ARG A 387 18.93 18.85 20.36
C ARG A 387 18.73 17.89 19.18
N VAL A 388 17.59 17.96 18.49
CA VAL A 388 17.29 17.10 17.33
C VAL A 388 18.21 17.43 16.15
N LEU A 389 18.52 18.71 15.93
CA LEU A 389 19.41 19.14 14.86
C LEU A 389 20.89 18.78 15.11
N SER A 390 21.31 18.65 16.38
CA SER A 390 22.68 18.26 16.74
C SER A 390 23.01 16.80 16.40
N TYR A 391 22.01 15.95 16.22
CA TYR A 391 22.17 14.55 15.78
C TYR A 391 22.23 14.39 14.25
N ALA A 392 21.75 15.36 13.49
CA ALA A 392 21.93 15.38 12.04
C ALA A 392 23.33 15.93 11.73
N SER A 393 24.20 15.10 11.16
CA SER A 393 25.61 15.38 10.88
C SER A 393 25.87 16.49 9.84
N VAL A 394 25.07 17.56 9.82
CA VAL A 394 25.17 18.67 8.86
C VAL A 394 25.53 19.95 9.63
N ARG A 395 26.60 20.62 9.18
CA ARG A 395 27.23 21.83 9.72
C ARG A 395 26.39 23.12 9.61
N LEU A 396 25.06 23.03 9.51
CA LEU A 396 24.18 24.19 9.46
C LEU A 396 23.67 24.51 10.87
N SER A 397 23.59 25.80 11.23
CA SER A 397 22.93 26.19 12.47
C SER A 397 21.45 25.83 12.41
N ALA A 398 20.78 25.66 13.57
CA ALA A 398 19.36 25.40 13.64
C ALA A 398 18.55 26.48 12.88
N LYS A 399 19.03 27.71 12.88
CA LYS A 399 18.46 28.84 12.16
C LYS A 399 18.54 28.67 10.65
N ASP A 400 19.70 28.24 10.13
CA ASP A 400 19.88 28.06 8.69
C ASP A 400 19.06 26.87 8.16
N ALA A 401 18.97 25.79 8.93
CA ALA A 401 18.14 24.63 8.59
C ALA A 401 16.64 25.00 8.52
N LEU A 402 16.16 25.81 9.46
CA LEU A 402 14.78 26.30 9.44
C LEU A 402 14.51 27.22 8.24
N ARG A 403 15.46 28.14 7.96
CA ARG A 403 15.36 29.03 6.80
C ARG A 403 15.32 28.23 5.48
N GLN A 404 16.18 27.24 5.34
CA GLN A 404 16.23 26.39 4.17
C GLN A 404 14.90 25.63 3.99
N LEU A 405 14.33 25.05 5.06
CA LEU A 405 13.05 24.34 4.99
C LEU A 405 11.90 25.26 4.55
N VAL A 406 11.86 26.51 5.05
CA VAL A 406 10.84 27.48 4.62
C VAL A 406 11.00 27.83 3.14
N LEU A 407 12.23 28.01 2.66
CA LEU A 407 12.52 28.25 1.24
C LEU A 407 12.11 27.07 0.37
N GLU A 408 12.45 25.85 0.74
CA GLU A 408 12.03 24.63 0.04
C GLU A 408 10.49 24.50 0.01
N THR A 409 9.81 24.95 1.08
CA THR A 409 8.34 24.96 1.13
C THR A 409 7.77 25.99 0.17
N LEU A 410 8.37 27.17 0.09
CA LEU A 410 7.99 28.24 -0.84
C LEU A 410 8.24 27.83 -2.29
N GLU A 411 9.35 27.13 -2.58
CA GLU A 411 9.64 26.58 -3.92
C GLU A 411 8.59 25.55 -4.34
N LYS A 412 8.17 24.66 -3.45
CA LYS A 412 7.06 23.72 -3.70
C LYS A 412 5.74 24.40 -4.04
N LEU A 413 5.57 25.63 -3.56
CA LEU A 413 4.43 26.52 -3.86
C LEU A 413 4.65 27.39 -5.11
N GLY A 414 5.75 27.18 -5.85
CA GLY A 414 6.07 27.91 -7.08
C GLY A 414 6.63 29.31 -6.85
N TRP A 415 7.06 29.63 -5.61
CA TRP A 415 7.69 30.91 -5.29
C TRP A 415 9.21 30.78 -5.25
N THR A 416 9.92 31.73 -5.85
CA THR A 416 11.38 31.77 -5.84
C THR A 416 11.86 33.09 -5.23
N LEU A 417 12.93 33.02 -4.44
CA LEU A 417 13.59 34.22 -3.89
C LEU A 417 14.01 35.15 -5.02
N PRO A 418 13.70 36.47 -4.93
CA PRO A 418 14.30 37.46 -5.82
C PRO A 418 15.82 37.41 -5.73
N GLN A 419 16.54 37.49 -6.85
CA GLN A 419 18.02 37.39 -6.90
C GLN A 419 18.74 38.44 -6.05
N GLU A 420 18.10 39.56 -5.74
CA GLU A 420 18.64 40.63 -4.90
C GLU A 420 18.78 40.26 -3.43
N ASP A 421 18.00 39.28 -2.94
CA ASP A 421 18.00 38.85 -1.52
C ASP A 421 18.92 37.66 -1.24
N LEU A 422 19.60 37.12 -2.25
CA LEU A 422 20.57 35.99 -2.12
C LEU A 422 21.92 36.41 -1.51
N VAL A 423 22.22 37.71 -1.41
CA VAL A 423 23.45 38.26 -0.84
C VAL A 423 23.16 38.90 0.51
N VAL A 424 22.84 38.10 1.52
CA VAL A 424 22.91 38.58 2.90
C VAL A 424 24.10 37.88 3.57
N ASP A 425 25.22 38.61 3.58
CA ASP A 425 26.38 38.32 4.40
C ASP A 425 25.96 38.16 5.88
N SER A 426 26.39 37.09 6.51
CA SER A 426 26.04 36.71 7.89
C SER A 426 26.50 37.72 8.97
N SER A 427 27.06 38.85 8.56
CA SER A 427 27.59 39.90 9.44
C SER A 427 26.74 41.17 9.55
N SER A 428 25.60 41.31 8.83
CA SER A 428 24.85 42.58 8.74
C SER A 428 23.38 42.55 9.18
N VAL A 429 22.99 41.61 10.06
CA VAL A 429 21.56 41.45 10.47
C VAL A 429 21.10 42.53 11.50
N ASP A 430 21.96 43.41 11.99
CA ASP A 430 21.58 44.35 13.05
C ASP A 430 20.99 45.70 12.59
N ASN A 431 20.90 46.01 11.30
CA ASN A 431 20.36 47.31 10.83
C ASN A 431 19.68 47.27 9.47
N ALA A 432 18.56 46.57 9.33
CA ALA A 432 17.65 46.81 8.21
C ALA A 432 16.31 47.35 8.72
N ARG A 433 16.12 48.65 8.60
CA ARG A 433 14.83 49.32 8.81
C ARG A 433 13.82 48.81 7.80
N VAL A 434 12.73 48.28 8.31
CA VAL A 434 11.50 47.99 7.56
C VAL A 434 10.80 49.32 7.28
N ASP A 435 11.11 49.92 6.14
CA ASP A 435 10.33 51.01 5.56
C ASP A 435 10.40 50.92 4.04
N LYS A 436 9.66 50.00 3.46
CA LYS A 436 9.15 50.15 2.09
C LYS A 436 7.82 49.41 1.93
N PRO A 437 6.77 50.07 1.46
CA PRO A 437 5.54 49.39 1.12
C PRO A 437 5.77 48.52 -0.12
N LEU A 438 5.19 47.33 -0.11
CA LEU A 438 5.18 46.38 -1.19
C LEU A 438 4.71 47.05 -2.48
N GLY A 439 5.66 47.37 -3.37
CA GLY A 439 5.39 47.79 -4.74
C GLY A 439 4.82 46.64 -5.52
N GLU A 440 3.85 46.96 -6.37
CA GLU A 440 3.25 46.06 -7.36
C GLU A 440 4.32 45.30 -8.18
N ALA A 441 4.58 44.09 -7.81
CA ALA A 441 5.46 43.18 -8.58
C ALA A 441 4.67 41.95 -9.04
N GLY A 442 4.29 42.02 -10.31
CA GLY A 442 4.20 40.87 -11.17
C GLY A 442 3.16 39.80 -10.85
N ARG A 443 1.89 40.07 -11.18
CA ARG A 443 0.96 38.99 -11.57
C ARG A 443 1.53 38.29 -12.81
N PHE A 444 2.09 37.10 -12.63
CA PHE A 444 2.26 36.16 -13.75
C PHE A 444 1.01 35.31 -13.87
N GLY A 445 0.32 35.50 -14.98
CA GLY A 445 -0.83 34.70 -15.36
C GLY A 445 -0.45 33.26 -15.67
N PRO A 446 -1.43 32.34 -15.72
CA PRO A 446 -1.20 30.93 -16.03
C PRO A 446 -0.68 30.84 -17.49
N SER A 447 0.47 30.18 -17.65
CA SER A 447 0.96 29.78 -18.96
C SER A 447 -0.01 28.77 -19.58
N GLY A 448 -0.88 29.27 -20.44
CA GLY A 448 -1.61 28.47 -21.39
C GLY A 448 -0.68 27.93 -22.47
N ASP A 449 -1.17 26.88 -23.10
CA ASP A 449 -0.69 26.17 -24.28
C ASP A 449 0.25 24.98 -24.07
N LEU A 450 -0.41 23.83 -23.95
CA LEU A 450 0.04 22.60 -24.60
C LEU A 450 -1.13 22.01 -25.40
N ALA A 451 -1.28 22.54 -26.62
CA ALA A 451 -1.95 21.86 -27.73
C ALA A 451 -0.85 21.50 -28.76
N LYS A 452 -0.50 20.23 -28.84
CA LYS A 452 -0.41 19.41 -30.07
C LYS A 452 0.09 18.02 -29.70
#